data_a4760ca4b4e37dd01a442ec2175bbb94
#
_entry.id   a4760ca4b4e37dd01a442ec2175bbb94
#
_cell.length_a   1.000
_cell.length_b   1.000
_cell.length_c   1.000
_cell.angle_alpha   90.00
_cell.angle_beta   90.00
_cell.angle_gamma   90.00
#
_symmetry.space_group_name_H-M   'P 1'
#
loop_
_entity.id
_entity.type
_entity.pdbx_description
1 polymer ?
#
loop_
_entity_poly.entity_id
_entity_poly.type
_entity_poly.pdbx_seq_one_letter_code
_entity_poly.pdbx_strand_id
1 'polypeptide(L)'
;GRLSALMFTGFLIVCVLVNIGIRSLEMEYGWRRDFSFNGYASTGEQTRAVVESITQPITLYLLYQGGNMDSYLLELLNRYGALSDLLTVTPTDIAKNPGILTRFQGSMETALQADTVVVNCEATGRYRVLGYNDFQTQGYNMETGQFEITGLAYEKKLTEALAYVTQETVPLVGILQGHGELTLQELASLTEFLYQNNYDSKAVSLATPNA
;
A
#
# COMPACT_ATOMS: atom_id res chain seq x y z
N GLY A 1 -36.15 42.31 6.02
CA GLY A 1 -36.25 43.45 5.11
C GLY A 1 -35.19 43.42 4.02
N ARG A 2 -35.26 44.32 3.03
CA ARG A 2 -34.30 44.35 1.89
C ARG A 2 -32.84 44.48 2.32
N LEU A 3 -32.57 45.15 3.44
CA LEU A 3 -31.22 45.32 3.98
C LEU A 3 -30.63 43.98 4.50
N SER A 4 -31.43 43.15 5.16
CA SER A 4 -31.01 41.85 5.65
C SER A 4 -30.75 40.84 4.51
N ALA A 5 -31.52 40.93 3.43
CA ALA A 5 -31.27 40.12 2.23
C ALA A 5 -29.95 40.52 1.54
N LEU A 6 -29.68 41.84 1.43
CA LEU A 6 -28.41 42.34 0.89
C LEU A 6 -27.20 41.90 1.72
N MET A 7 -27.28 41.97 3.04
CA MET A 7 -26.22 41.52 3.94
C MET A 7 -26.00 40.02 3.83
N PHE A 8 -27.05 39.22 3.72
CA PHE A 8 -26.96 37.77 3.56
C PHE A 8 -26.33 37.39 2.20
N THR A 9 -26.74 38.06 1.14
CA THR A 9 -26.15 37.85 -0.20
C THR A 9 -24.67 38.23 -0.21
N GLY A 10 -24.30 39.37 0.40
CA GLY A 10 -22.91 39.78 0.55
C GLY A 10 -22.06 38.76 1.34
N PHE A 11 -22.61 38.22 2.43
CA PHE A 11 -21.95 37.18 3.21
C PHE A 11 -21.73 35.89 2.39
N LEU A 12 -22.73 35.45 1.61
CA LEU A 12 -22.59 34.29 0.72
C LEU A 12 -21.48 34.47 -0.33
N ILE A 13 -21.43 35.68 -0.94
CA ILE A 13 -20.38 35.99 -1.93
C ILE A 13 -18.99 35.92 -1.27
N VAL A 14 -18.83 36.50 -0.09
CA VAL A 14 -17.57 36.42 0.65
C VAL A 14 -17.18 34.97 0.97
N CYS A 15 -18.11 34.14 1.43
CA CYS A 15 -17.86 32.73 1.68
C CYS A 15 -17.41 31.97 0.41
N VAL A 16 -18.01 32.24 -0.73
CA VAL A 16 -17.62 31.64 -2.01
C VAL A 16 -16.23 32.11 -2.44
N LEU A 17 -15.90 33.39 -2.32
CA LEU A 17 -14.58 33.93 -2.66
C LEU A 17 -13.51 33.40 -1.76
N VAL A 18 -13.76 33.26 -0.46
CA VAL A 18 -12.84 32.65 0.50
C VAL A 18 -12.59 31.18 0.14
N ASN A 19 -13.63 30.44 -0.20
CA ASN A 19 -13.50 29.03 -0.58
C ASN A 19 -12.69 28.86 -1.88
N ILE A 20 -12.90 29.71 -2.88
CA ILE A 20 -12.10 29.74 -4.11
C ILE A 20 -10.64 30.13 -3.81
N GLY A 21 -10.44 31.14 -2.98
CA GLY A 21 -9.09 31.56 -2.56
C GLY A 21 -8.31 30.47 -1.84
N ILE A 22 -8.97 29.77 -0.91
CA ILE A 22 -8.35 28.63 -0.20
C ILE A 22 -7.99 27.51 -1.18
N ARG A 23 -8.88 27.15 -2.13
CA ARG A 23 -8.58 26.15 -3.16
C ARG A 23 -7.42 26.55 -4.08
N SER A 24 -7.32 27.81 -4.43
CA SER A 24 -6.20 28.30 -5.25
C SER A 24 -4.86 28.22 -4.49
N LEU A 25 -4.85 28.58 -3.21
CA LEU A 25 -3.67 28.47 -2.35
C LEU A 25 -3.31 27.00 -2.09
N GLU A 26 -4.30 26.13 -1.99
CA GLU A 26 -4.11 24.69 -1.83
C GLU A 26 -3.40 24.08 -3.06
N MET A 27 -3.78 24.49 -4.27
CA MET A 27 -3.17 24.01 -5.52
C MET A 27 -1.75 24.57 -5.74
N GLU A 28 -1.46 25.80 -5.30
CA GLU A 28 -0.20 26.47 -5.57
C GLU A 28 0.88 26.24 -4.48
N TYR A 29 0.44 26.03 -3.23
CA TYR A 29 1.35 25.87 -2.08
C TYR A 29 1.27 24.50 -1.40
N GLY A 30 0.41 23.57 -1.88
CA GLY A 30 0.25 22.24 -1.30
C GLY A 30 -0.22 22.26 0.17
N TRP A 31 -0.91 23.32 0.58
CA TRP A 31 -1.29 23.60 1.98
C TRP A 31 -2.51 22.79 2.41
N ARG A 32 -2.48 21.49 2.14
CA ARG A 32 -3.53 20.57 2.55
C ARG A 32 -3.19 19.99 3.92
N ARG A 33 -3.76 20.52 4.99
CA ARG A 33 -3.76 19.84 6.28
C ARG A 33 -4.87 18.80 6.27
N ASP A 34 -4.46 17.56 6.29
CA ASP A 34 -5.37 16.43 6.43
C ASP A 34 -5.88 16.37 7.87
N PHE A 35 -7.16 16.69 8.07
CA PHE A 35 -7.86 16.52 9.34
C PHE A 35 -8.55 15.16 9.45
N SER A 36 -8.36 14.25 8.49
CA SER A 36 -8.88 12.90 8.59
C SER A 36 -8.11 12.13 9.68
N PHE A 37 -8.81 11.31 10.43
CA PHE A 37 -8.27 10.53 11.54
C PHE A 37 -7.13 9.58 11.12
N ASN A 38 -7.00 9.30 9.82
CA ASN A 38 -6.02 8.35 9.25
C ASN A 38 -5.03 8.98 8.25
N GLY A 39 -4.94 10.31 8.12
CA GLY A 39 -3.97 10.97 7.23
C GLY A 39 -4.17 10.69 5.74
N TYR A 40 -5.40 10.49 5.28
CA TYR A 40 -5.69 10.04 3.90
C TYR A 40 -5.29 11.01 2.79
N ALA A 41 -5.10 12.29 3.11
CA ALA A 41 -4.88 13.33 2.10
C ALA A 41 -3.43 13.87 2.06
N SER A 42 -2.57 13.49 3.00
CA SER A 42 -1.17 13.92 3.03
C SER A 42 -0.22 12.74 3.11
N THR A 43 0.90 12.85 2.42
CA THR A 43 1.98 11.86 2.50
C THR A 43 2.89 12.20 3.67
N GLY A 44 3.06 11.28 4.61
CA GLY A 44 3.87 11.46 5.81
C GLY A 44 5.37 11.61 5.51
N GLU A 45 6.12 12.18 6.47
CA GLU A 45 7.58 12.36 6.34
C GLU A 45 8.31 11.03 6.13
N GLN A 46 7.85 9.97 6.79
CA GLN A 46 8.45 8.63 6.64
C GLN A 46 8.30 8.10 5.21
N THR A 47 7.13 8.28 4.60
CA THR A 47 6.90 7.88 3.21
C THR A 47 7.79 8.65 2.26
N ARG A 48 7.92 9.97 2.47
CA ARG A 48 8.82 10.81 1.66
C ARG A 48 10.28 10.35 1.77
N ALA A 49 10.75 10.09 2.98
CA ALA A 49 12.11 9.60 3.20
C ALA A 49 12.37 8.25 2.50
N VAL A 50 11.41 7.34 2.53
CA VAL A 50 11.50 6.05 1.80
C VAL A 50 11.53 6.30 0.30
N VAL A 51 10.63 7.14 -0.24
CA VAL A 51 10.58 7.42 -1.68
C VAL A 51 11.86 8.13 -2.16
N GLU A 52 12.40 9.07 -1.39
CA GLU A 52 13.67 9.76 -1.68
C GLU A 52 14.87 8.80 -1.69
N SER A 53 14.80 7.70 -0.93
CA SER A 53 15.86 6.69 -0.90
C SER A 53 15.81 5.70 -2.07
N ILE A 54 14.77 5.74 -2.90
CA ILE A 54 14.61 4.86 -4.05
C ILE A 54 15.63 5.21 -5.13
N THR A 55 16.40 4.21 -5.56
CA THR A 55 17.41 4.36 -6.61
C THR A 55 17.09 3.54 -7.86
N GLN A 56 16.04 2.72 -7.82
CA GLN A 56 15.65 1.79 -8.89
C GLN A 56 14.21 2.06 -9.35
N PRO A 57 13.89 1.86 -10.63
CA PRO A 57 12.52 1.98 -11.11
C PRO A 57 11.59 0.94 -10.45
N ILE A 58 10.44 1.42 -9.99
CA ILE A 58 9.40 0.60 -9.36
C ILE A 58 8.09 0.81 -10.12
N THR A 59 7.38 -0.29 -10.39
CA THR A 59 6.05 -0.25 -10.96
C THR A 59 5.00 -0.60 -9.90
N LEU A 60 4.02 0.29 -9.75
CA LEU A 60 2.85 0.11 -8.89
C LEU A 60 1.68 -0.34 -9.77
N TYR A 61 1.38 -1.63 -9.79
CA TYR A 61 0.21 -2.14 -10.51
C TYR A 61 -1.03 -2.00 -9.63
N LEU A 62 -2.10 -1.46 -10.17
CA LEU A 62 -3.44 -1.55 -9.58
C LEU A 62 -4.25 -2.54 -10.41
N LEU A 63 -4.52 -3.71 -9.86
CA LEU A 63 -5.30 -4.73 -10.53
C LEU A 63 -6.79 -4.42 -10.42
N TYR A 64 -7.49 -4.41 -11.56
CA TYR A 64 -8.94 -4.22 -11.59
C TYR A 64 -9.59 -5.16 -12.61
N GLN A 65 -10.91 -5.26 -12.61
CA GLN A 65 -11.64 -6.14 -13.52
C GLN A 65 -12.83 -5.43 -14.16
N GLY A 66 -12.94 -5.55 -15.49
CA GLY A 66 -14.15 -5.14 -16.23
C GLY A 66 -14.49 -3.65 -16.14
N GLY A 67 -13.48 -2.79 -16.00
CA GLY A 67 -13.67 -1.33 -15.88
C GLY A 67 -14.04 -0.85 -14.46
N ASN A 68 -14.24 -1.76 -13.53
CA ASN A 68 -14.50 -1.45 -12.12
C ASN A 68 -13.15 -1.30 -11.41
N MET A 69 -12.68 -0.08 -11.28
CA MET A 69 -11.40 0.26 -10.65
C MET A 69 -11.65 1.11 -9.42
N ASP A 70 -11.00 0.78 -8.31
CA ASP A 70 -11.05 1.59 -7.10
C ASP A 70 -10.37 2.94 -7.35
N SER A 71 -11.19 3.99 -7.46
CA SER A 71 -10.70 5.35 -7.74
C SER A 71 -9.89 5.93 -6.59
N TYR A 72 -10.15 5.50 -5.36
CA TYR A 72 -9.39 5.93 -4.18
C TYR A 72 -7.98 5.34 -4.19
N LEU A 73 -7.86 4.04 -4.44
CA LEU A 73 -6.54 3.40 -4.59
C LEU A 73 -5.75 4.00 -5.75
N LEU A 74 -6.40 4.27 -6.88
CA LEU A 74 -5.74 4.91 -8.01
C LEU A 74 -5.22 6.31 -7.65
N GLU A 75 -6.03 7.15 -6.99
CA GLU A 75 -5.61 8.48 -6.56
C GLU A 75 -4.44 8.39 -5.58
N LEU A 76 -4.50 7.46 -4.63
CA LEU A 76 -3.43 7.21 -3.68
C LEU A 76 -2.12 6.84 -4.39
N LEU A 77 -2.16 5.87 -5.31
CA LEU A 77 -0.97 5.45 -6.06
C LEU A 77 -0.42 6.59 -6.93
N ASN A 78 -1.29 7.38 -7.56
CA ASN A 78 -0.86 8.54 -8.35
C ASN A 78 -0.14 9.59 -7.49
N ARG A 79 -0.54 9.76 -6.23
CA ARG A 79 0.19 10.63 -5.28
C ARG A 79 1.60 10.10 -5.01
N TYR A 80 1.76 8.78 -4.87
CA TYR A 80 3.10 8.17 -4.76
C TYR A 80 3.91 8.37 -6.04
N GLY A 81 3.31 8.13 -7.21
CA GLY A 81 3.96 8.38 -8.50
C GLY A 81 4.42 9.84 -8.69
N ALA A 82 3.69 10.79 -8.10
CA ALA A 82 4.09 12.21 -8.15
C ALA A 82 5.26 12.57 -7.23
N LEU A 83 5.68 11.69 -6.31
CA LEU A 83 6.82 11.94 -5.41
C LEU A 83 8.17 11.62 -6.07
N SER A 84 8.20 10.77 -7.10
CA SER A 84 9.45 10.37 -7.76
C SER A 84 9.19 9.87 -9.17
N ASP A 85 10.03 10.27 -10.11
CA ASP A 85 10.01 9.80 -11.50
C ASP A 85 10.36 8.29 -11.62
N LEU A 86 10.89 7.69 -10.55
CA LEU A 86 11.18 6.26 -10.47
C LEU A 86 9.95 5.42 -10.12
N LEU A 87 8.82 6.04 -9.75
CA LEU A 87 7.56 5.36 -9.44
C LEU A 87 6.58 5.48 -10.60
N THR A 88 6.27 4.37 -11.24
CA THR A 88 5.31 4.32 -12.34
C THR A 88 4.04 3.61 -11.91
N VAL A 89 2.89 4.27 -12.02
CA VAL A 89 1.57 3.67 -11.72
C VAL A 89 0.98 3.06 -13.00
N THR A 90 0.61 1.79 -12.93
CA THR A 90 0.10 1.02 -14.07
C THR A 90 -1.20 0.30 -13.70
N PRO A 91 -2.37 0.95 -13.90
CA PRO A 91 -3.66 0.26 -13.75
C PRO A 91 -3.76 -0.88 -14.77
N THR A 92 -4.09 -2.08 -14.31
CA THR A 92 -4.08 -3.28 -15.16
C THR A 92 -5.40 -4.06 -15.02
N ASP A 93 -6.12 -4.18 -16.12
CA ASP A 93 -7.33 -5.00 -16.21
C ASP A 93 -6.93 -6.49 -16.30
N ILE A 94 -7.23 -7.25 -15.24
CA ILE A 94 -6.90 -8.68 -15.16
C ILE A 94 -7.64 -9.52 -16.20
N ALA A 95 -8.82 -9.08 -16.66
CA ALA A 95 -9.57 -9.77 -17.72
C ALA A 95 -8.87 -9.63 -19.08
N LYS A 96 -8.19 -8.51 -19.32
CA LYS A 96 -7.43 -8.27 -20.57
C LYS A 96 -5.99 -8.77 -20.50
N ASN A 97 -5.41 -8.83 -19.31
CA ASN A 97 -4.02 -9.19 -19.06
C ASN A 97 -3.90 -10.31 -18.02
N PRO A 98 -4.43 -11.52 -18.28
CA PRO A 98 -4.42 -12.60 -17.28
C PRO A 98 -3.01 -13.06 -16.92
N GLY A 99 -2.01 -12.83 -17.78
CA GLY A 99 -0.61 -13.17 -17.51
C GLY A 99 -0.02 -12.45 -16.28
N ILE A 100 -0.58 -11.30 -15.87
CA ILE A 100 -0.13 -10.59 -14.68
C ILE A 100 -0.43 -11.40 -13.40
N LEU A 101 -1.53 -12.14 -13.39
CA LEU A 101 -1.89 -13.02 -12.28
C LEU A 101 -0.84 -14.12 -12.12
N THR A 102 -0.50 -14.81 -13.22
CA THR A 102 0.51 -15.87 -13.19
C THR A 102 1.87 -15.34 -12.76
N ARG A 103 2.23 -14.12 -13.19
CA ARG A 103 3.51 -13.49 -12.87
C ARG A 103 3.68 -13.23 -11.36
N PHE A 104 2.63 -12.76 -10.71
CA PHE A 104 2.70 -12.32 -9.30
C PHE A 104 1.98 -13.24 -8.33
N GLN A 105 1.35 -14.33 -8.77
CA GLN A 105 0.70 -15.31 -7.89
C GLN A 105 1.70 -15.95 -6.94
N GLY A 106 2.92 -16.26 -7.42
CA GLY A 106 3.95 -16.92 -6.61
C GLY A 106 3.45 -18.21 -5.94
N SER A 107 3.76 -18.37 -4.66
CA SER A 107 3.30 -19.48 -3.82
C SER A 107 2.05 -19.14 -2.99
N MET A 108 1.39 -18.01 -3.25
CA MET A 108 0.19 -17.62 -2.51
C MET A 108 -0.97 -18.59 -2.77
N GLU A 109 -1.61 -19.03 -1.69
CA GLU A 109 -2.79 -19.91 -1.75
C GLU A 109 -4.02 -19.18 -2.31
N THR A 110 -4.13 -17.88 -2.00
CA THR A 110 -5.24 -17.05 -2.46
C THR A 110 -4.94 -16.46 -3.82
N ALA A 111 -5.84 -16.68 -4.78
CA ALA A 111 -5.71 -16.09 -6.11
C ALA A 111 -5.76 -14.56 -6.05
N LEU A 112 -4.92 -13.90 -6.85
CA LEU A 112 -4.94 -12.45 -7.02
C LEU A 112 -6.31 -12.01 -7.56
N GLN A 113 -6.85 -10.98 -6.96
CA GLN A 113 -8.18 -10.45 -7.28
C GLN A 113 -8.10 -9.00 -7.76
N ALA A 114 -9.24 -8.44 -8.18
CA ALA A 114 -9.38 -7.00 -8.35
C ALA A 114 -9.12 -6.26 -7.03
N ASP A 115 -8.81 -4.97 -7.12
CA ASP A 115 -8.46 -4.07 -6.01
C ASP A 115 -7.22 -4.51 -5.22
N THR A 116 -6.35 -5.29 -5.87
CA THR A 116 -5.03 -5.66 -5.36
C THR A 116 -3.98 -4.70 -5.91
N VAL A 117 -3.08 -4.25 -5.07
CA VAL A 117 -1.90 -3.47 -5.46
C VAL A 117 -0.68 -4.39 -5.49
N VAL A 118 0.09 -4.34 -6.59
CA VAL A 118 1.38 -5.02 -6.67
C VAL A 118 2.48 -3.97 -6.80
N VAL A 119 3.37 -3.95 -5.83
CA VAL A 119 4.60 -3.13 -5.85
C VAL A 119 5.72 -4.00 -6.39
N ASN A 120 6.29 -3.65 -7.54
CA ASN A 120 7.29 -4.47 -8.22
C ASN A 120 8.55 -3.69 -8.55
N CYS A 121 9.72 -4.23 -8.20
CA CYS A 121 11.03 -3.74 -8.58
C CYS A 121 11.73 -4.79 -9.45
N GLU A 122 11.84 -4.54 -10.75
CA GLU A 122 12.50 -5.45 -11.70
C GLU A 122 13.98 -5.64 -11.37
N ALA A 123 14.65 -4.57 -10.92
CA ALA A 123 16.08 -4.59 -10.67
C ALA A 123 16.47 -5.54 -9.53
N THR A 124 15.64 -5.64 -8.51
CA THR A 124 15.84 -6.57 -7.38
C THR A 124 15.17 -7.92 -7.58
N GLY A 125 14.27 -8.02 -8.59
CA GLY A 125 13.41 -9.17 -8.82
C GLY A 125 12.34 -9.38 -7.74
N ARG A 126 12.15 -8.40 -6.85
CA ARG A 126 11.19 -8.50 -5.75
C ARG A 126 9.89 -7.79 -6.06
N TYR A 127 8.85 -8.34 -5.52
CA TYR A 127 7.53 -7.72 -5.54
C TYR A 127 6.79 -7.94 -4.22
N ARG A 128 5.80 -7.10 -3.94
CA ARG A 128 4.89 -7.23 -2.81
C ARG A 128 3.46 -7.10 -3.32
N VAL A 129 2.63 -8.03 -2.91
CA VAL A 129 1.20 -8.02 -3.21
C VAL A 129 0.46 -7.55 -1.99
N LEU A 130 -0.43 -6.57 -2.18
CA LEU A 130 -1.24 -5.97 -1.13
C LEU A 130 -2.71 -6.09 -1.54
N GLY A 131 -3.41 -7.06 -0.99
CA GLY A 131 -4.86 -7.18 -1.12
C GLY A 131 -5.60 -6.30 -0.11
N TYR A 132 -6.92 -6.23 -0.23
CA TYR A 132 -7.75 -5.40 0.67
C TYR A 132 -7.52 -5.69 2.16
N ASN A 133 -7.34 -6.96 2.52
CA ASN A 133 -7.13 -7.37 3.91
C ASN A 133 -5.78 -6.91 4.47
N ASP A 134 -4.76 -6.75 3.63
CA ASP A 134 -3.43 -6.30 4.05
C ASP A 134 -3.44 -4.83 4.52
N PHE A 135 -4.40 -4.06 4.04
CA PHE A 135 -4.59 -2.66 4.46
C PHE A 135 -5.36 -2.51 5.76
N GLN A 136 -6.04 -3.56 6.24
CA GLN A 136 -6.83 -3.50 7.47
C GLN A 136 -5.93 -3.48 8.71
N THR A 137 -6.27 -2.62 9.66
CA THR A 137 -5.73 -2.65 11.01
C THR A 137 -6.75 -3.30 11.94
N GLN A 138 -6.28 -4.18 12.81
CA GLN A 138 -7.11 -4.85 13.80
C GLN A 138 -6.73 -4.38 15.21
N GLY A 139 -7.72 -4.19 16.03
CA GLY A 139 -7.58 -3.91 17.46
C GLY A 139 -8.38 -4.89 18.29
N TYR A 140 -7.87 -5.21 19.47
CA TYR A 140 -8.60 -6.06 20.42
C TYR A 140 -9.64 -5.22 21.17
N ASN A 141 -10.92 -5.56 21.02
CA ASN A 141 -11.99 -4.93 21.78
C ASN A 141 -12.13 -5.62 23.14
N MET A 142 -11.81 -4.90 24.21
CA MET A 142 -11.88 -5.43 25.58
C MET A 142 -13.32 -5.69 26.05
N GLU A 143 -14.31 -5.05 25.47
CA GLU A 143 -15.71 -5.23 25.85
C GLU A 143 -16.31 -6.50 25.22
N THR A 144 -15.97 -6.76 23.94
CA THR A 144 -16.47 -7.94 23.21
C THR A 144 -15.54 -9.15 23.30
N GLY A 145 -14.28 -8.95 23.72
CA GLY A 145 -13.24 -9.98 23.74
C GLY A 145 -12.80 -10.45 22.36
N GLN A 146 -13.03 -9.67 21.31
CA GLN A 146 -12.76 -10.03 19.92
C GLN A 146 -11.84 -9.04 19.24
N PHE A 147 -11.15 -9.49 18.17
CA PHE A 147 -10.45 -8.59 17.26
C PHE A 147 -11.45 -7.98 16.28
N GLU A 148 -11.41 -6.67 16.17
CA GLU A 148 -12.26 -5.89 15.28
C GLU A 148 -11.40 -5.04 14.35
N ILE A 149 -11.88 -4.78 13.12
CA ILE A 149 -11.21 -3.89 12.19
C ILE A 149 -11.33 -2.46 12.73
N THR A 150 -10.20 -1.85 13.06
CA THR A 150 -10.12 -0.50 13.63
C THR A 150 -9.83 0.58 12.60
N GLY A 151 -9.40 0.21 11.39
CA GLY A 151 -9.10 1.16 10.33
C GLY A 151 -8.39 0.54 9.14
N LEU A 152 -7.86 1.42 8.27
CA LEU A 152 -7.10 1.05 7.08
C LEU A 152 -5.75 1.79 7.09
N ALA A 153 -4.67 1.08 6.85
CA ALA A 153 -3.29 1.58 6.89
C ALA A 153 -2.64 1.60 5.51
N TYR A 154 -3.32 2.18 4.52
CA TYR A 154 -2.86 2.21 3.13
C TYR A 154 -1.44 2.76 2.98
N GLU A 155 -1.20 3.96 3.51
CA GLU A 155 0.11 4.62 3.40
C GLU A 155 1.22 3.78 4.03
N LYS A 156 1.00 3.30 5.25
CA LYS A 156 1.96 2.46 5.97
C LYS A 156 2.32 1.23 5.15
N LYS A 157 1.33 0.48 4.65
CA LYS A 157 1.54 -0.77 3.90
C LYS A 157 2.22 -0.55 2.55
N LEU A 158 1.86 0.51 1.83
CA LEU A 158 2.55 0.88 0.59
C LEU A 158 4.01 1.28 0.84
N THR A 159 4.26 2.07 1.89
CA THR A 159 5.62 2.49 2.26
C THR A 159 6.48 1.30 2.68
N GLU A 160 5.94 0.38 3.48
CA GLU A 160 6.60 -0.88 3.86
C GLU A 160 6.93 -1.74 2.62
N ALA A 161 5.99 -1.83 1.66
CA ALA A 161 6.20 -2.56 0.42
C ALA A 161 7.29 -1.93 -0.46
N LEU A 162 7.30 -0.59 -0.59
CA LEU A 162 8.36 0.12 -1.30
C LEU A 162 9.73 -0.13 -0.66
N ALA A 163 9.83 -0.01 0.65
CA ALA A 163 11.07 -0.28 1.37
C ALA A 163 11.55 -1.72 1.16
N TYR A 164 10.64 -2.70 1.19
CA TYR A 164 10.97 -4.11 0.97
C TYR A 164 11.51 -4.37 -0.44
N VAL A 165 10.84 -3.89 -1.49
CA VAL A 165 11.23 -4.22 -2.87
C VAL A 165 12.55 -3.55 -3.28
N THR A 166 12.96 -2.48 -2.57
CA THR A 166 14.20 -1.73 -2.84
C THR A 166 15.39 -2.15 -1.99
N GLN A 167 15.18 -2.95 -0.94
CA GLN A 167 16.29 -3.42 -0.10
C GLN A 167 17.32 -4.19 -0.93
N GLU A 168 18.60 -3.93 -0.73
CA GLU A 168 19.68 -4.72 -1.36
C GLU A 168 19.69 -6.15 -0.82
N THR A 169 19.50 -6.31 0.48
CA THR A 169 19.44 -7.61 1.16
C THR A 169 18.23 -7.69 2.07
N VAL A 170 17.46 -8.76 1.95
CA VAL A 170 16.36 -9.06 2.86
C VAL A 170 16.86 -10.03 3.92
N PRO A 171 16.58 -9.80 5.22
CA PRO A 171 16.94 -10.75 6.26
C PRO A 171 16.32 -12.12 5.99
N LEU A 172 17.14 -13.17 6.00
CA LEU A 172 16.72 -14.54 5.72
C LEU A 172 16.66 -15.35 7.01
N VAL A 173 15.50 -15.93 7.29
CA VAL A 173 15.27 -16.86 8.40
C VAL A 173 15.40 -18.30 7.89
N GLY A 174 16.42 -19.00 8.34
CA GLY A 174 16.58 -20.43 8.07
C GLY A 174 15.68 -21.26 8.98
N ILE A 175 14.80 -22.07 8.40
CA ILE A 175 13.94 -23.01 9.10
C ILE A 175 14.55 -24.40 8.96
N LEU A 176 15.01 -24.97 10.07
CA LEU A 176 15.66 -26.27 10.09
C LEU A 176 14.68 -27.37 9.73
N GLN A 177 15.13 -28.30 8.87
CA GLN A 177 14.36 -29.45 8.42
C GLN A 177 15.22 -30.69 8.26
N GLY A 178 14.59 -31.86 8.37
CA GLY A 178 15.23 -33.15 8.10
C GLY A 178 15.38 -34.09 9.29
N HIS A 179 14.89 -33.69 10.49
CA HIS A 179 15.00 -34.52 11.72
C HIS A 179 13.63 -34.68 12.41
N GLY A 180 12.53 -34.49 11.68
CA GLY A 180 11.17 -34.57 12.22
C GLY A 180 10.60 -33.22 12.67
N GLU A 181 11.25 -32.11 12.29
CA GLU A 181 10.73 -30.76 12.49
C GLU A 181 9.53 -30.49 11.57
N LEU A 182 8.76 -29.47 11.90
CA LEU A 182 7.64 -29.02 11.07
C LEU A 182 8.15 -28.52 9.71
N THR A 183 7.46 -28.89 8.66
CA THR A 183 7.75 -28.43 7.30
C THR A 183 7.38 -26.95 7.11
N LEU A 184 7.90 -26.30 6.05
CA LEU A 184 7.50 -24.94 5.71
C LEU A 184 5.98 -24.82 5.50
N GLN A 185 5.34 -25.86 4.98
CA GLN A 185 3.89 -25.88 4.78
C GLN A 185 3.13 -25.95 6.12
N GLU A 186 3.59 -26.72 7.07
CA GLU A 186 3.01 -26.78 8.43
C GLU A 186 3.26 -25.49 9.21
N LEU A 187 4.30 -24.73 8.85
CA LEU A 187 4.65 -23.42 9.40
C LEU A 187 4.13 -22.25 8.53
N ALA A 188 3.11 -22.48 7.69
CA ALA A 188 2.60 -21.45 6.76
C ALA A 188 2.28 -20.12 7.46
N SER A 189 1.66 -20.15 8.65
CA SER A 189 1.38 -18.93 9.42
C SER A 189 2.64 -18.18 9.87
N LEU A 190 3.72 -18.92 10.22
CA LEU A 190 4.99 -18.31 10.58
C LEU A 190 5.69 -17.72 9.36
N THR A 191 5.72 -18.43 8.25
CA THR A 191 6.33 -17.95 7.00
C THR A 191 5.59 -16.74 6.46
N GLU A 192 4.27 -16.72 6.55
CA GLU A 192 3.44 -15.56 6.20
C GLU A 192 3.73 -14.38 7.13
N PHE A 193 3.80 -14.59 8.44
CA PHE A 193 4.17 -13.55 9.39
C PHE A 193 5.56 -12.96 9.10
N LEU A 194 6.55 -13.80 8.80
CA LEU A 194 7.89 -13.35 8.40
C LEU A 194 7.84 -12.52 7.13
N TYR A 195 7.12 -13.01 6.11
CA TYR A 195 6.94 -12.31 4.85
C TYR A 195 6.28 -10.94 5.05
N GLN A 196 5.21 -10.84 5.84
CA GLN A 196 4.53 -9.58 6.15
C GLN A 196 5.43 -8.57 6.90
N ASN A 197 6.44 -9.07 7.61
CA ASN A 197 7.43 -8.25 8.33
C ASN A 197 8.76 -8.07 7.58
N ASN A 198 8.76 -8.31 6.25
CA ASN A 198 9.91 -8.11 5.37
C ASN A 198 11.11 -9.05 5.66
N TYR A 199 10.83 -10.26 6.09
CA TYR A 199 11.80 -11.35 6.18
C TYR A 199 11.52 -12.39 5.10
N ASP A 200 12.57 -12.94 4.50
CA ASP A 200 12.44 -14.14 3.69
C ASP A 200 12.63 -15.38 4.58
N SER A 201 12.06 -16.51 4.18
CA SER A 201 12.23 -17.79 4.89
C SER A 201 12.70 -18.88 3.93
N LYS A 202 13.58 -19.74 4.39
CA LYS A 202 14.14 -20.84 3.60
C LYS A 202 14.29 -22.10 4.46
N ALA A 203 13.92 -23.27 3.90
CA ALA A 203 14.28 -24.54 4.50
C ALA A 203 15.80 -24.75 4.48
N VAL A 204 16.36 -25.17 5.62
CA VAL A 204 17.77 -25.44 5.78
C VAL A 204 17.92 -26.87 6.32
N SER A 205 18.75 -27.71 5.67
CA SER A 205 19.10 -29.04 6.18
C SER A 205 20.55 -29.06 6.61
N LEU A 206 20.81 -29.52 7.83
CA LEU A 206 22.17 -29.69 8.33
C LEU A 206 22.85 -30.96 7.75
N ALA A 207 22.09 -31.82 7.07
CA ALA A 207 22.63 -33.05 6.47
C ALA A 207 23.32 -32.81 5.12
N THR A 208 23.12 -31.64 4.50
CA THR A 208 23.77 -31.27 3.23
C THR A 208 24.90 -30.26 3.50
N PRO A 209 26.20 -30.66 3.31
CA PRO A 209 27.28 -29.67 3.32
C PRO A 209 27.07 -28.65 2.20
N ASN A 210 27.04 -27.36 2.55
CA ASN A 210 26.85 -26.22 1.62
C ASN A 210 25.38 -25.97 1.14
N ALA A 211 24.39 -26.11 2.01
CA ALA A 211 23.04 -25.62 1.74
C ALA A 211 22.89 -24.10 2.03
#